data_7119920563795458bab4ca97d6701688
#
_entry.id   7119920563795458bab4ca97d6701688
#
_cell.length_a   1.000
_cell.length_b   1.000
_cell.length_c   1.000
_cell.angle_alpha   90.00
_cell.angle_beta   90.00
_cell.angle_gamma   90.00
#
_symmetry.space_group_name_H-M   'P 1'
#
loop_
_entity.id
_entity.type
_entity.pdbx_description
1 polymer ?
#
loop_
_entity_poly.entity_id
_entity_poly.type
_entity_poly.pdbx_seq_one_letter_code
_entity_poly.pdbx_strand_id
1 'polypeptide(L)'
;MVTMNRNKVVIVGTGQVGATAAFGIVTHGLCNELVLIDRSAAKALGEARDLDDGSEFQDRHVKVRAGDYADCKDADIVVITVGRKPPANSNRMAELGFTVGLVGEVVDNVMASGFDGVIVMVSNPVDVMAWYAWKRSGLPRTQVLGTG
;
A
#
# COMPACT_ATOMS: atom_id res chain seq x y z
N MET A 1 7.06 -9.67 23.15
CA MET A 1 5.73 -10.07 22.69
C MET A 1 5.09 -8.85 22.03
N VAL A 2 5.11 -8.78 20.72
CA VAL A 2 4.45 -7.71 20.00
C VAL A 2 2.95 -8.02 20.05
N THR A 3 2.22 -7.29 20.84
CA THR A 3 0.75 -7.39 20.86
C THR A 3 0.27 -6.73 19.55
N MET A 4 0.04 -7.54 18.53
CA MET A 4 -0.60 -7.14 17.28
C MET A 4 -2.07 -6.78 17.56
N ASN A 5 -2.30 -5.64 18.18
CA ASN A 5 -3.65 -5.18 18.52
C ASN A 5 -4.08 -3.98 17.66
N ARG A 6 -3.29 -3.66 16.63
CA ARG A 6 -3.52 -2.47 15.82
C ARG A 6 -4.50 -2.73 14.69
N ASN A 7 -4.40 -3.86 14.02
CA ASN A 7 -5.24 -4.30 12.90
C ASN A 7 -5.53 -3.17 11.89
N LYS A 8 -4.46 -2.44 11.54
CA LYS A 8 -4.46 -1.31 10.62
C LYS A 8 -3.65 -1.65 9.38
N VAL A 9 -4.26 -1.44 8.23
CA VAL A 9 -3.64 -1.61 6.91
C VAL A 9 -3.56 -0.25 6.21
N VAL A 10 -2.44 0.02 5.59
CA VAL A 10 -2.24 1.19 4.72
C VAL A 10 -1.99 0.71 3.30
N ILE A 11 -2.70 1.27 2.32
CA ILE A 11 -2.44 1.06 0.89
C ILE A 11 -1.86 2.33 0.30
N VAL A 12 -0.69 2.22 -0.31
CA VAL A 12 -0.04 3.30 -1.05
C VAL A 12 -0.22 3.07 -2.55
N GLY A 13 -0.97 3.95 -3.18
CA GLY A 13 -1.42 3.85 -4.57
C GLY A 13 -2.87 3.40 -4.66
N THR A 14 -3.76 4.30 -5.08
CA THR A 14 -5.19 4.03 -5.29
C THR A 14 -5.53 3.94 -6.78
N GLY A 15 -4.62 3.37 -7.55
CA GLY A 15 -4.89 2.96 -8.92
C GLY A 15 -5.83 1.77 -8.97
N GLN A 16 -6.02 1.20 -10.13
CA GLN A 16 -6.92 0.06 -10.33
C GLN A 16 -6.61 -1.10 -9.38
N VAL A 17 -5.34 -1.45 -9.20
CA VAL A 17 -4.92 -2.54 -8.32
C VAL A 17 -5.15 -2.19 -6.85
N GLY A 18 -4.72 -1.01 -6.40
CA GLY A 18 -4.88 -0.58 -5.01
C GLY A 18 -6.34 -0.43 -4.60
N ALA A 19 -7.17 0.15 -5.45
CA ALA A 19 -8.61 0.26 -5.21
C ALA A 19 -9.31 -1.11 -5.14
N THR A 20 -8.93 -2.05 -6.02
CA THR A 20 -9.47 -3.42 -5.99
C THR A 20 -9.02 -4.17 -4.73
N ALA A 21 -7.77 -4.03 -4.32
CA ALA A 21 -7.27 -4.62 -3.07
C ALA A 21 -8.01 -4.04 -1.85
N ALA A 22 -8.21 -2.72 -1.82
CA ALA A 22 -8.97 -2.05 -0.77
C ALA A 22 -10.41 -2.57 -0.68
N PHE A 23 -11.09 -2.72 -1.81
CA PHE A 23 -12.43 -3.31 -1.87
C PHE A 23 -12.45 -4.74 -1.30
N GLY A 24 -11.48 -5.58 -1.65
CA GLY A 24 -11.37 -6.93 -1.10
C GLY A 24 -11.15 -6.94 0.41
N ILE A 25 -10.29 -6.06 0.93
CA ILE A 25 -10.04 -5.93 2.37
C ILE A 25 -11.31 -5.53 3.12
N VAL A 26 -12.06 -4.56 2.61
CA VAL A 26 -13.30 -4.08 3.22
C VAL A 26 -14.38 -5.16 3.17
N THR A 27 -14.59 -5.78 2.01
CA THR A 27 -15.63 -6.80 1.82
C THR A 27 -15.41 -8.02 2.72
N HIS A 28 -14.15 -8.41 2.96
CA HIS A 28 -13.83 -9.54 3.84
C HIS A 28 -13.58 -9.13 5.29
N GLY A 29 -13.67 -7.86 5.63
CA GLY A 29 -13.47 -7.37 6.99
C GLY A 29 -12.09 -7.72 7.57
N LEU A 30 -11.01 -7.58 6.78
CA LEU A 30 -9.68 -8.08 7.12
C LEU A 30 -8.91 -7.19 8.10
N CYS A 31 -9.37 -5.98 8.36
CA CYS A 31 -8.77 -5.07 9.33
C CYS A 31 -9.82 -4.20 10.01
N ASN A 32 -9.43 -3.47 11.05
CA ASN A 32 -10.31 -2.51 11.72
C ASN A 32 -10.25 -1.14 11.05
N GLU A 33 -9.08 -0.76 10.55
CA GLU A 33 -8.84 0.51 9.89
C GLU A 33 -8.04 0.30 8.60
N LEU A 34 -8.52 0.90 7.52
CA LEU A 34 -7.86 0.94 6.22
C LEU A 34 -7.58 2.40 5.84
N VAL A 35 -6.32 2.72 5.63
CA VAL A 35 -5.89 4.06 5.19
C VAL A 35 -5.42 4.00 3.75
N LEU A 36 -5.91 4.91 2.93
CA LEU A 36 -5.54 5.04 1.52
C LEU A 36 -4.64 6.26 1.32
N ILE A 37 -3.51 6.06 0.67
CA ILE A 37 -2.55 7.11 0.32
C ILE A 37 -2.35 7.12 -1.20
N ASP A 38 -2.45 8.29 -1.81
CA ASP A 38 -2.17 8.49 -3.23
C ASP A 38 -1.49 9.85 -3.45
N ARG A 39 -0.77 10.01 -4.54
CA ARG A 39 -0.23 11.31 -4.96
C ARG A 39 -1.34 12.34 -5.18
N SER A 40 -2.49 11.88 -5.65
CA SER A 40 -3.72 12.67 -5.71
C SER A 40 -4.53 12.46 -4.44
N ALA A 41 -4.44 13.41 -3.52
CA ALA A 41 -5.22 13.37 -2.28
C ALA A 41 -6.73 13.30 -2.55
N ALA A 42 -7.22 13.97 -3.60
CA ALA A 42 -8.62 13.94 -4.01
C ALA A 42 -9.05 12.53 -4.45
N LYS A 43 -8.18 11.81 -5.16
CA LYS A 43 -8.45 10.43 -5.57
C LYS A 43 -8.51 9.49 -4.37
N ALA A 44 -7.54 9.55 -3.48
CA ALA A 44 -7.55 8.75 -2.25
C ALA A 44 -8.79 9.02 -1.40
N LEU A 45 -9.20 10.29 -1.30
CA LEU A 45 -10.41 10.68 -0.56
C LEU A 45 -11.68 10.14 -1.21
N GLY A 46 -11.81 10.20 -2.54
CA GLY A 46 -12.96 9.66 -3.26
C GLY A 46 -13.11 8.17 -3.05
N GLU A 47 -12.05 7.40 -3.27
CA GLU A 47 -12.03 5.94 -3.05
C GLU A 47 -12.32 5.58 -1.59
N ALA A 48 -11.76 6.32 -0.64
CA ALA A 48 -11.98 6.06 0.78
C ALA A 48 -13.44 6.27 1.19
N ARG A 49 -14.09 7.31 0.69
CA ARG A 49 -15.50 7.60 0.96
C ARG A 49 -16.41 6.52 0.39
N ASP A 50 -16.21 6.13 -0.86
CA ASP A 50 -17.01 5.09 -1.50
C ASP A 50 -16.92 3.77 -0.74
N LEU A 51 -15.73 3.40 -0.26
CA LEU A 51 -15.52 2.18 0.50
C LEU A 51 -16.06 2.27 1.94
N ASP A 52 -15.93 3.41 2.59
CA ASP A 52 -16.44 3.63 3.95
C ASP A 52 -17.97 3.55 3.97
N ASP A 53 -18.63 4.21 3.01
CA ASP A 53 -20.08 4.13 2.83
C ASP A 53 -20.53 2.68 2.57
N GLY A 54 -19.80 1.93 1.75
CA GLY A 54 -20.08 0.51 1.48
C GLY A 54 -19.84 -0.41 2.66
N SER A 55 -18.94 -0.04 3.57
CA SER A 55 -18.59 -0.83 4.75
C SER A 55 -19.73 -0.97 5.77
N GLU A 56 -20.66 -0.03 5.78
CA GLU A 56 -21.85 -0.07 6.64
C GLU A 56 -22.76 -1.30 6.37
N PHE A 57 -22.65 -1.88 5.18
CA PHE A 57 -23.47 -3.03 4.77
C PHE A 57 -22.72 -4.38 4.89
N GLN A 58 -21.52 -4.37 5.46
CA GLN A 58 -20.72 -5.58 5.64
C GLN A 58 -20.92 -6.17 7.04
N ASP A 59 -20.72 -7.47 7.17
CA ASP A 59 -20.81 -8.19 8.46
C ASP A 59 -19.81 -7.66 9.50
N ARG A 60 -18.70 -7.12 9.03
CA ARG A 60 -17.67 -6.49 9.85
C ARG A 60 -17.32 -5.12 9.29
N HIS A 61 -17.60 -4.10 10.05
CA HIS A 61 -17.26 -2.73 9.67
C HIS A 61 -15.74 -2.50 9.66
N VAL A 62 -15.24 -1.95 8.57
CA VAL A 62 -13.87 -1.48 8.42
C VAL A 62 -13.91 0.03 8.27
N LYS A 63 -13.26 0.76 9.16
CA LYS A 63 -13.13 2.22 9.02
C LYS A 63 -12.17 2.54 7.90
N VAL A 64 -12.65 3.18 6.83
CA VAL A 64 -11.83 3.56 5.67
C VAL A 64 -11.66 5.07 5.62
N ARG A 65 -10.44 5.54 5.44
CA ARG A 65 -10.14 6.96 5.27
C ARG A 65 -8.92 7.20 4.36
N ALA A 66 -8.85 8.38 3.77
CA ALA A 66 -7.62 8.86 3.19
C ALA A 66 -6.66 9.34 4.28
N GLY A 67 -5.37 9.23 4.04
CA GLY A 67 -4.34 9.65 4.98
C GLY A 67 -3.03 10.04 4.30
N ASP A 68 -1.99 10.13 5.09
CA ASP A 68 -0.63 10.42 4.66
C ASP A 68 0.39 9.42 5.23
N TYR A 69 1.67 9.60 4.92
CA TYR A 69 2.71 8.67 5.37
C TYR A 69 2.90 8.62 6.89
N ALA A 70 2.46 9.63 7.64
CA ALA A 70 2.49 9.58 9.11
C ALA A 70 1.58 8.45 9.65
N ASP A 71 0.55 8.09 8.90
CA ASP A 71 -0.35 6.99 9.23
C ASP A 71 0.31 5.61 9.16
N CYS A 72 1.46 5.49 8.51
CA CYS A 72 2.20 4.23 8.45
C CYS A 72 2.86 3.86 9.79
N LYS A 73 3.10 4.83 10.67
CA LYS A 73 3.83 4.62 11.93
C LYS A 73 3.27 3.48 12.78
N ASP A 74 1.95 3.39 12.88
CA ASP A 74 1.24 2.41 13.71
C ASP A 74 0.48 1.37 12.87
N ALA A 75 0.79 1.28 11.58
CA ALA A 75 0.24 0.26 10.70
C ALA A 75 0.89 -1.11 10.95
N ASP A 76 0.12 -2.18 10.84
CA ASP A 76 0.64 -3.55 10.84
C ASP A 76 1.16 -3.94 9.47
N ILE A 77 0.47 -3.50 8.41
CA ILE A 77 0.78 -3.82 7.03
C ILE A 77 0.72 -2.56 6.18
N VAL A 78 1.73 -2.36 5.35
CA VAL A 78 1.73 -1.38 4.26
C VAL A 78 1.77 -2.12 2.93
N VAL A 79 0.73 -1.95 2.12
CA VAL A 79 0.62 -2.52 0.77
C VAL A 79 1.05 -1.46 -0.24
N ILE A 80 2.04 -1.77 -1.07
CA ILE A 80 2.56 -0.86 -2.09
C ILE A 80 2.12 -1.32 -3.47
N THR A 81 1.24 -0.54 -4.09
CA THR A 81 0.68 -0.83 -5.42
C THR A 81 0.97 0.27 -6.43
N VAL A 82 1.95 1.12 -6.12
CA VAL A 82 2.30 2.25 -7.00
C VAL A 82 2.86 1.77 -8.33
N GLY A 83 2.48 2.44 -9.39
CA GLY A 83 2.94 2.15 -10.74
C GLY A 83 2.32 3.11 -11.74
N ARG A 84 2.86 3.11 -12.95
CA ARG A 84 2.31 3.86 -14.07
C ARG A 84 2.02 2.90 -15.21
N LYS A 85 0.89 3.07 -15.89
CA LYS A 85 0.68 2.39 -17.17
C LYS A 85 1.75 2.87 -18.15
N PRO A 86 2.55 1.95 -18.71
CA PRO A 86 3.53 2.33 -19.71
C PRO A 86 2.83 2.89 -20.95
N PRO A 87 3.41 3.90 -21.63
CA PRO A 87 2.99 4.28 -22.97
C PRO A 87 3.06 3.08 -23.91
N ALA A 88 2.19 3.01 -24.92
CA ALA A 88 2.05 1.87 -25.82
C ALA A 88 3.36 1.44 -26.55
N ASN A 89 4.38 2.31 -26.59
CA ASN A 89 5.68 2.07 -27.22
C ASN A 89 6.87 2.26 -26.27
N SER A 90 6.67 2.08 -24.96
CA SER A 90 7.75 2.30 -24.00
C SER A 90 8.71 1.12 -23.92
N ASN A 91 9.97 1.43 -23.65
CA ASN A 91 11.02 0.44 -23.40
C ASN A 91 10.89 -0.08 -21.95
N ARG A 92 10.79 -1.39 -21.77
CA ARG A 92 10.67 -2.04 -20.45
C ARG A 92 11.76 -1.63 -19.45
N MET A 93 12.97 -1.35 -19.93
CA MET A 93 14.07 -0.91 -19.06
C MET A 93 13.85 0.52 -18.53
N ALA A 94 13.31 1.42 -19.35
CA ALA A 94 12.96 2.77 -18.91
C ALA A 94 11.79 2.75 -17.92
N GLU A 95 10.82 1.87 -18.13
CA GLU A 95 9.71 1.65 -17.20
C GLU A 95 10.18 1.11 -15.85
N LEU A 96 11.11 0.15 -15.88
CA LEU A 96 11.73 -0.40 -14.67
C LEU A 96 12.42 0.71 -13.87
N GLY A 97 13.22 1.54 -14.51
CA GLY A 97 13.91 2.67 -13.85
C GLY A 97 12.95 3.65 -13.22
N PHE A 98 11.84 3.97 -13.89
CA PHE A 98 10.80 4.83 -13.35
C PHE A 98 10.10 4.20 -12.13
N THR A 99 9.73 2.93 -12.22
CA THR A 99 9.05 2.21 -11.14
C THR A 99 9.95 2.05 -9.92
N VAL A 100 11.23 1.74 -10.12
CA VAL A 100 12.23 1.67 -9.04
C VAL A 100 12.32 3.00 -8.30
N GLY A 101 12.40 4.13 -9.02
CA GLY A 101 12.42 5.46 -8.42
C GLY A 101 11.18 5.75 -7.59
N LEU A 102 10.00 5.42 -8.11
CA LEU A 102 8.73 5.62 -7.43
C LEU A 102 8.59 4.74 -6.17
N VAL A 103 8.92 3.47 -6.29
CA VAL A 103 8.91 2.54 -5.13
C VAL A 103 9.92 2.99 -4.08
N GLY A 104 11.10 3.44 -4.49
CA GLY A 104 12.12 3.97 -3.58
C GLY A 104 11.63 5.15 -2.76
N GLU A 105 10.99 6.12 -3.41
CA GLU A 105 10.39 7.28 -2.74
C GLU A 105 9.31 6.86 -1.73
N VAL A 106 8.44 5.92 -2.12
CA VAL A 106 7.40 5.39 -1.23
C VAL A 106 8.01 4.69 -0.02
N VAL A 107 8.98 3.80 -0.23
CA VAL A 107 9.65 3.09 0.86
C VAL A 107 10.34 4.06 1.83
N ASP A 108 11.03 5.09 1.31
CA ASP A 108 11.67 6.11 2.15
C ASP A 108 10.66 6.85 3.02
N ASN A 109 9.53 7.27 2.45
CA ASN A 109 8.47 7.95 3.18
C ASN A 109 7.81 7.04 4.23
N VAL A 110 7.57 5.78 3.91
CA VAL A 110 7.05 4.79 4.86
C VAL A 110 8.03 4.62 6.03
N MET A 111 9.30 4.42 5.76
CA MET A 111 10.31 4.22 6.81
C MET A 111 10.56 5.48 7.62
N ALA A 112 10.47 6.68 7.04
CA ALA A 112 10.59 7.94 7.74
C ALA A 112 9.48 8.15 8.80
N SER A 113 8.34 7.49 8.65
CA SER A 113 7.26 7.52 9.65
C SER A 113 7.59 6.78 10.96
N GLY A 114 8.59 5.91 10.95
CA GLY A 114 8.90 4.98 12.03
C GLY A 114 8.16 3.64 11.92
N PHE A 115 7.72 3.27 10.71
CA PHE A 115 7.06 2.00 10.43
C PHE A 115 7.95 0.80 10.78
N ASP A 116 7.37 -0.19 11.43
CA ASP A 116 8.05 -1.44 11.86
C ASP A 116 7.25 -2.72 11.53
N GLY A 117 6.21 -2.61 10.71
CA GLY A 117 5.34 -3.71 10.32
C GLY A 117 5.83 -4.48 9.09
N VAL A 118 4.89 -5.02 8.33
CA VAL A 118 5.13 -5.82 7.13
C VAL A 118 4.82 -5.02 5.87
N ILE A 119 5.76 -4.98 4.93
CA ILE A 119 5.54 -4.45 3.59
C ILE A 119 5.06 -5.58 2.68
N VAL A 120 3.93 -5.36 2.01
CA VAL A 120 3.42 -6.23 0.94
C VAL A 120 3.59 -5.49 -0.39
N MET A 121 4.50 -5.97 -1.21
CA MET A 121 4.80 -5.40 -2.53
C MET A 121 3.92 -6.03 -3.60
N VAL A 122 3.21 -5.19 -4.34
CA VAL A 122 2.35 -5.59 -5.47
C VAL A 122 2.84 -4.98 -6.79
N SER A 123 3.60 -3.89 -6.72
CA SER A 123 4.14 -3.21 -7.91
C SER A 123 5.05 -4.11 -8.72
N ASN A 124 4.87 -4.12 -10.04
CA ASN A 124 5.63 -4.96 -10.97
C ASN A 124 6.92 -4.26 -11.49
N PRO A 125 7.96 -5.06 -11.78
CA PRO A 125 8.10 -6.50 -11.57
C PRO A 125 8.27 -6.84 -10.09
N VAL A 126 7.36 -7.64 -9.55
CA VAL A 126 7.16 -7.79 -8.11
C VAL A 126 8.39 -8.32 -7.37
N ASP A 127 9.09 -9.30 -7.91
CA ASP A 127 10.27 -9.88 -7.27
C ASP A 127 11.40 -8.86 -7.15
N VAL A 128 11.63 -8.08 -8.20
CA VAL A 128 12.62 -7.00 -8.22
C VAL A 128 12.25 -5.88 -7.24
N MET A 129 10.97 -5.48 -7.24
CA MET A 129 10.49 -4.42 -6.36
C MET A 129 10.49 -4.84 -4.89
N ALA A 130 10.14 -6.08 -4.59
CA ALA A 130 10.18 -6.63 -3.24
C ALA A 130 11.63 -6.70 -2.71
N TRP A 131 12.57 -7.20 -3.53
CA TRP A 131 13.99 -7.21 -3.20
C TRP A 131 14.54 -5.80 -2.96
N TYR A 132 14.20 -4.87 -3.84
CA TYR A 132 14.61 -3.47 -3.73
C TYR A 132 14.04 -2.80 -2.47
N ALA A 133 12.75 -3.00 -2.19
CA ALA A 133 12.12 -2.49 -0.98
C ALA A 133 12.75 -3.05 0.29
N TRP A 134 13.07 -4.36 0.30
CA TRP A 134 13.77 -4.97 1.42
C TRP A 134 15.14 -4.32 1.65
N LYS A 135 15.95 -4.19 0.62
CA LYS A 135 17.28 -3.57 0.73
C LYS A 135 17.22 -2.12 1.19
N ARG A 136 16.24 -1.37 0.70
CA ARG A 136 16.10 0.05 0.98
C ARG A 136 15.48 0.34 2.35
N SER A 137 14.54 -0.47 2.78
CA SER A 137 13.84 -0.28 4.06
C SER A 137 14.71 -0.62 5.27
N GLY A 138 15.67 -1.51 5.14
CA GLY A 138 16.42 -2.05 6.27
C GLY A 138 15.61 -2.98 7.18
N LEU A 139 14.37 -3.30 6.83
CA LEU A 139 13.55 -4.26 7.57
C LEU A 139 14.11 -5.68 7.48
N PRO A 140 13.83 -6.57 8.45
CA PRO A 140 14.10 -7.98 8.33
C PRO A 140 13.46 -8.58 7.08
N ARG A 141 14.11 -9.56 6.45
CA ARG A 141 13.61 -10.23 5.24
C ARG A 141 12.19 -10.78 5.40
N THR A 142 11.84 -11.21 6.59
CA THR A 142 10.51 -11.76 6.92
C THR A 142 9.41 -10.70 6.97
N GLN A 143 9.76 -9.43 6.91
CA GLN A 143 8.82 -8.31 6.93
C GLN A 143 8.62 -7.64 5.56
N VAL A 144 9.17 -8.20 4.49
CA VAL A 144 8.95 -7.71 3.11
C VAL A 144 8.54 -8.86 2.23
N LEU A 145 7.31 -8.84 1.74
CA LEU A 145 6.69 -9.88 0.93
C LEU A 145 6.37 -9.35 -0.46
N GLY A 146 6.58 -10.17 -1.47
CA GLY A 146 6.07 -9.93 -2.82
C GLY A 146 4.89 -10.84 -3.13
N THR A 147 3.86 -10.30 -3.78
CA THR A 147 2.72 -11.08 -4.27
C THR A 147 2.96 -11.41 -5.73
N GLY A 148 3.51 -12.55 -6.01
CA GLY A 148 3.76 -13.01 -7.38
C GLY A 148 2.64 -13.81 -7.99
#